data_909623cdbdfae1b8d7f59a66e2fb8b21
#
_entry.id   909623cdbdfae1b8d7f59a66e2fb8b21
#
_cell.length_a   1.000
_cell.length_b   1.000
_cell.length_c   1.000
_cell.angle_alpha   90.00
_cell.angle_beta   90.00
_cell.angle_gamma   90.00
#
_symmetry.space_group_name_H-M   'P 1'
#
loop_
_entity.id
_entity.type
_entity.pdbx_description
1 polymer ?
#
loop_
_entity_poly.entity_id
_entity_poly.type
_entity_poly.pdbx_seq_one_letter_code
_entity_poly.pdbx_strand_id
1 'polypeptide(L)'
;MQCVRVPGSRRHRARLAVLVLVSLVGSVQLPHAAMADKVKVKTEISAAADLNPDRNGRASPVVLLMFQLSSVDAFQNADFFSLFDPAAAIIAADMLERTEMTLQPGEIRPLEAEFDEEARYIGLVAAFRDVEKAQWRGIVELPDKGFLKKVFSRDKLLIQLQALAVTASIE
;
A
#
# COMPACT_ATOMS: atom_id res chain seq x y z
N MET A 1 -77.96 55.46 47.56
CA MET A 1 -77.53 54.25 48.27
C MET A 1 -77.33 53.22 47.22
N GLN A 2 -76.11 53.16 46.75
CA GLN A 2 -75.78 52.30 45.60
C GLN A 2 -74.87 51.16 46.07
N CYS A 3 -75.30 49.94 45.81
CA CYS A 3 -74.54 48.76 45.96
C CYS A 3 -73.47 48.69 44.87
N VAL A 4 -72.25 48.68 45.31
CA VAL A 4 -71.12 48.41 44.41
C VAL A 4 -70.84 46.93 44.37
N ARG A 5 -70.90 46.30 43.20
CA ARG A 5 -70.72 44.90 42.93
C ARG A 5 -69.24 44.71 42.52
N VAL A 6 -68.50 43.88 43.26
CA VAL A 6 -67.14 43.53 42.97
C VAL A 6 -67.11 42.34 42.01
N PRO A 7 -66.43 42.38 40.85
CA PRO A 7 -66.28 41.23 39.97
C PRO A 7 -65.18 40.31 40.39
N GLY A 8 -65.42 39.02 40.30
CA GLY A 8 -64.58 37.94 40.68
C GLY A 8 -63.31 37.77 39.85
N SER A 9 -62.21 37.44 40.46
CA SER A 9 -60.92 37.14 39.87
C SER A 9 -60.94 35.81 39.13
N ARG A 10 -60.74 35.89 37.80
CA ARG A 10 -60.46 34.70 37.00
C ARG A 10 -59.00 34.29 37.16
N ARG A 11 -58.77 33.14 37.76
CA ARG A 11 -57.47 32.50 37.85
C ARG A 11 -57.11 31.93 36.47
N HIS A 12 -56.19 32.59 35.76
CA HIS A 12 -55.59 32.02 34.57
C HIS A 12 -54.55 30.96 35.01
N ARG A 13 -54.90 29.70 34.69
CA ARG A 13 -53.95 28.59 34.81
C ARG A 13 -52.94 28.72 33.63
N ALA A 14 -51.75 29.25 33.92
CA ALA A 14 -50.64 29.21 32.95
C ALA A 14 -50.23 27.74 32.79
N ARG A 15 -50.45 27.19 31.60
CA ARG A 15 -49.90 25.92 31.18
C ARG A 15 -48.45 26.19 30.74
N LEU A 16 -47.49 25.76 31.56
CA LEU A 16 -46.08 25.70 31.17
C LEU A 16 -45.94 24.65 30.10
N ALA A 17 -45.73 25.07 28.87
CA ALA A 17 -45.28 24.19 27.78
C ALA A 17 -43.77 23.99 27.93
N VAL A 18 -43.38 22.82 28.42
CA VAL A 18 -41.97 22.39 28.45
C VAL A 18 -41.57 21.99 27.02
N LEU A 19 -40.84 22.87 26.34
CA LEU A 19 -40.22 22.56 25.06
C LEU A 19 -39.00 21.65 25.33
N VAL A 20 -39.16 20.34 25.10
CA VAL A 20 -38.05 19.39 25.09
C VAL A 20 -37.31 19.56 23.76
N LEU A 21 -36.20 20.26 23.82
CA LEU A 21 -35.26 20.37 22.71
C LEU A 21 -34.43 19.07 22.64
N VAL A 22 -34.87 18.13 21.80
CA VAL A 22 -34.10 16.94 21.49
C VAL A 22 -32.93 17.36 20.58
N SER A 23 -31.77 17.59 21.17
CA SER A 23 -30.53 17.80 20.42
C SER A 23 -30.10 16.49 19.80
N LEU A 24 -30.31 16.36 18.48
CA LEU A 24 -29.80 15.28 17.65
C LEU A 24 -28.30 15.48 17.48
N VAL A 25 -27.50 14.95 18.40
CA VAL A 25 -26.04 14.87 18.24
C VAL A 25 -25.79 13.79 17.21
N GLY A 26 -25.71 14.22 15.96
CA GLY A 26 -25.25 13.35 14.86
C GLY A 26 -23.78 12.95 15.14
N SER A 27 -23.58 11.72 15.54
CA SER A 27 -22.23 11.14 15.64
C SER A 27 -21.64 11.08 14.23
N VAL A 28 -20.76 12.04 13.92
CA VAL A 28 -19.90 11.96 12.74
C VAL A 28 -18.92 10.82 13.01
N GLN A 29 -19.20 9.64 12.52
CA GLN A 29 -18.25 8.54 12.49
C GLN A 29 -17.20 8.88 11.42
N LEU A 30 -16.04 9.36 11.86
CA LEU A 30 -14.87 9.44 11.01
C LEU A 30 -14.51 8.01 10.60
N PRO A 31 -14.30 7.76 9.30
CA PRO A 31 -13.81 6.46 8.87
C PRO A 31 -12.47 6.22 9.55
N HIS A 32 -12.41 5.24 10.44
CA HIS A 32 -11.14 4.69 10.89
C HIS A 32 -10.52 4.07 9.64
N ALA A 33 -9.45 4.68 9.14
CA ALA A 33 -8.57 4.00 8.21
C ALA A 33 -8.12 2.72 8.94
N ALA A 34 -8.62 1.57 8.51
CA ALA A 34 -8.15 0.29 8.99
C ALA A 34 -6.64 0.27 8.68
N MET A 35 -5.81 0.28 9.71
CA MET A 35 -4.39 0.03 9.53
C MET A 35 -4.30 -1.41 9.04
N ALA A 36 -3.89 -1.58 7.77
CA ALA A 36 -3.65 -2.90 7.22
C ALA A 36 -2.62 -3.61 8.11
N ASP A 37 -2.91 -4.83 8.50
CA ASP A 37 -1.98 -5.66 9.26
C ASP A 37 -0.78 -5.95 8.36
N LYS A 38 0.44 -5.67 8.85
CA LYS A 38 1.69 -5.90 8.13
C LYS A 38 2.43 -7.11 8.66
N VAL A 39 3.02 -7.86 7.77
CA VAL A 39 3.86 -9.02 8.08
C VAL A 39 5.31 -8.69 7.76
N LYS A 40 6.20 -8.91 8.73
CA LYS A 40 7.64 -8.78 8.53
C LYS A 40 8.17 -9.99 7.76
N VAL A 41 8.87 -9.72 6.68
CA VAL A 41 9.45 -10.71 5.78
C VAL A 41 10.94 -10.47 5.68
N LYS A 42 11.74 -11.47 6.01
CA LYS A 42 13.18 -11.44 5.76
C LYS A 42 13.40 -11.41 4.25
N THR A 43 14.05 -10.39 3.78
CA THR A 43 14.33 -10.19 2.35
C THR A 43 15.82 -10.03 2.15
N GLU A 44 16.34 -10.67 1.12
CA GLU A 44 17.70 -10.49 0.68
C GLU A 44 17.72 -10.06 -0.78
N ILE A 45 18.35 -8.94 -1.07
CA ILE A 45 18.50 -8.44 -2.42
C ILE A 45 19.98 -8.56 -2.79
N SER A 46 20.27 -9.24 -3.88
CA SER A 46 21.62 -9.40 -4.40
C SER A 46 21.74 -8.86 -5.81
N ALA A 47 22.77 -8.06 -6.05
CA ALA A 47 23.11 -7.50 -7.35
C ALA A 47 24.43 -8.07 -7.83
N ALA A 48 24.47 -8.61 -9.05
CA ALA A 48 25.67 -9.14 -9.65
C ALA A 48 26.75 -8.05 -9.87
N ALA A 49 28.02 -8.45 -9.89
CA ALA A 49 29.13 -7.52 -10.10
C ALA A 49 29.11 -6.86 -11.49
N ASP A 50 28.49 -7.49 -12.48
CA ASP A 50 28.31 -7.02 -13.85
C ASP A 50 26.95 -6.37 -14.09
N LEU A 51 26.23 -5.95 -13.03
CA LEU A 51 24.91 -5.35 -13.09
C LEU A 51 24.84 -4.19 -14.08
N ASN A 52 23.77 -4.16 -14.92
CA ASN A 52 23.39 -3.03 -15.76
C ASN A 52 24.57 -2.45 -16.58
N PRO A 53 25.25 -3.26 -17.40
CA PRO A 53 26.46 -2.84 -18.10
C PRO A 53 26.19 -1.73 -19.13
N ASP A 54 27.15 -0.82 -19.27
CA ASP A 54 27.14 0.14 -20.37
C ASP A 54 27.65 -0.52 -21.67
N ARG A 55 27.72 0.25 -22.76
CA ARG A 55 28.18 -0.24 -24.08
C ARG A 55 29.63 -0.75 -24.08
N ASN A 56 30.41 -0.39 -23.06
CA ASN A 56 31.77 -0.81 -22.87
C ASN A 56 31.91 -1.95 -21.85
N GLY A 57 30.78 -2.51 -21.40
CA GLY A 57 30.74 -3.59 -20.42
C GLY A 57 30.97 -3.13 -18.98
N ARG A 58 30.99 -1.83 -18.68
CA ARG A 58 31.16 -1.35 -17.31
C ARG A 58 29.84 -1.44 -16.56
N ALA A 59 29.86 -2.12 -15.43
CA ALA A 59 28.74 -2.23 -14.52
C ALA A 59 28.26 -0.85 -14.02
N SER A 60 26.96 -0.71 -13.80
CA SER A 60 26.35 0.55 -13.36
C SER A 60 25.23 0.28 -12.35
N PRO A 61 24.91 1.24 -11.48
CA PRO A 61 23.76 1.13 -10.60
C PRO A 61 22.45 0.96 -11.36
N VAL A 62 21.48 0.35 -10.68
CA VAL A 62 20.11 0.20 -11.19
C VAL A 62 19.09 0.68 -10.15
N VAL A 63 18.03 1.31 -10.58
CA VAL A 63 16.85 1.57 -9.73
C VAL A 63 15.95 0.36 -9.80
N LEU A 64 15.61 -0.18 -8.63
CA LEU A 64 14.65 -1.25 -8.44
C LEU A 64 13.38 -0.68 -7.81
N LEU A 65 12.25 -0.90 -8.46
CA LEU A 65 10.93 -0.68 -7.88
C LEU A 65 10.38 -2.02 -7.42
N MET A 66 9.85 -2.05 -6.20
CA MET A 66 9.15 -3.18 -5.64
C MET A 66 7.71 -2.77 -5.34
N PHE A 67 6.76 -3.51 -5.88
CA PHE A 67 5.33 -3.29 -5.73
C PHE A 67 4.70 -4.42 -4.92
N GLN A 68 3.92 -4.10 -3.91
CA GLN A 68 3.02 -5.04 -3.27
C GLN A 68 1.68 -4.95 -3.99
N LEU A 69 1.19 -6.07 -4.49
CA LEU A 69 0.02 -6.12 -5.35
C LEU A 69 -1.03 -7.09 -4.82
N SER A 70 -2.30 -6.68 -4.86
CA SER A 70 -3.45 -7.56 -4.59
C SER A 70 -3.81 -8.44 -5.79
N SER A 71 -3.53 -7.96 -7.01
CA SER A 71 -3.67 -8.67 -8.29
C SER A 71 -2.50 -8.36 -9.20
N VAL A 72 -2.16 -9.29 -10.08
CA VAL A 72 -1.00 -9.17 -10.97
C VAL A 72 -1.37 -8.80 -12.41
N ASP A 73 -2.65 -8.86 -12.76
CA ASP A 73 -3.10 -8.78 -14.17
C ASP A 73 -2.72 -7.46 -14.85
N ALA A 74 -3.00 -6.33 -14.19
CA ALA A 74 -2.63 -5.02 -14.71
C ALA A 74 -1.11 -4.86 -14.78
N PHE A 75 -0.38 -5.31 -13.76
CA PHE A 75 1.06 -5.20 -13.67
C PHE A 75 1.78 -6.01 -14.78
N GLN A 76 1.36 -7.25 -15.02
CA GLN A 76 2.03 -8.09 -16.01
C GLN A 76 1.74 -7.67 -17.47
N ASN A 77 0.66 -6.93 -17.73
CA ASN A 77 0.30 -6.43 -19.05
C ASN A 77 0.78 -5.00 -19.32
N ALA A 78 1.25 -4.27 -18.30
CA ALA A 78 1.74 -2.91 -18.45
C ALA A 78 3.14 -2.88 -19.12
N ASP A 79 3.45 -1.81 -19.82
CA ASP A 79 4.80 -1.55 -20.33
C ASP A 79 5.70 -0.95 -19.24
N PHE A 80 7.01 -0.92 -19.52
CA PHE A 80 8.01 -0.42 -18.58
C PHE A 80 7.75 1.01 -18.12
N PHE A 81 7.47 1.93 -19.04
CA PHE A 81 7.33 3.34 -18.73
C PHE A 81 6.08 3.62 -17.91
N SER A 82 4.98 2.90 -18.20
CA SER A 82 3.75 2.98 -17.42
C SER A 82 3.93 2.52 -15.97
N LEU A 83 4.78 1.52 -15.71
CA LEU A 83 5.09 1.06 -14.34
C LEU A 83 6.14 1.92 -13.65
N PHE A 84 7.06 2.50 -14.41
CA PHE A 84 8.12 3.35 -13.86
C PHE A 84 7.63 4.73 -13.46
N ASP A 85 6.54 5.22 -14.04
CA ASP A 85 5.92 6.48 -13.67
C ASP A 85 5.48 6.46 -12.19
N PRO A 86 5.90 7.43 -11.37
CA PRO A 86 5.42 7.56 -9.98
C PRO A 86 3.90 7.61 -9.84
N ALA A 87 3.20 8.11 -10.84
CA ALA A 87 1.75 8.18 -10.87
C ALA A 87 1.06 6.93 -11.43
N ALA A 88 1.77 5.81 -11.60
CA ALA A 88 1.35 4.55 -12.24
C ALA A 88 -0.15 4.21 -12.12
N ALA A 89 -1.00 5.01 -12.76
CA ALA A 89 -2.46 4.92 -12.67
C ALA A 89 -3.00 3.55 -13.16
N ILE A 90 -2.24 2.89 -14.05
CA ILE A 90 -2.64 1.60 -14.63
C ILE A 90 -2.74 0.47 -13.61
N ILE A 91 -1.97 0.54 -12.52
CA ILE A 91 -1.96 -0.47 -11.44
C ILE A 91 -2.50 0.08 -10.13
N ALA A 92 -3.01 1.32 -10.11
CA ALA A 92 -3.41 1.99 -8.87
C ALA A 92 -4.49 1.24 -8.07
N ALA A 93 -5.37 0.48 -8.73
CA ALA A 93 -6.41 -0.30 -8.08
C ALA A 93 -5.86 -1.55 -7.35
N ASP A 94 -4.75 -2.10 -7.84
CA ASP A 94 -4.16 -3.35 -7.33
C ASP A 94 -2.90 -3.09 -6.49
N MET A 95 -2.35 -1.88 -6.54
CA MET A 95 -1.12 -1.51 -5.82
C MET A 95 -1.42 -1.15 -4.37
N LEU A 96 -0.87 -1.93 -3.45
CA LEU A 96 -0.95 -1.68 -2.00
C LEU A 96 0.21 -0.80 -1.51
N GLU A 97 1.40 -1.06 -2.01
CA GLU A 97 2.61 -0.30 -1.64
C GLU A 97 3.63 -0.31 -2.79
N ARG A 98 4.39 0.78 -2.93
CA ARG A 98 5.51 0.91 -3.86
C ARG A 98 6.75 1.38 -3.10
N THR A 99 7.81 0.62 -3.22
CA THR A 99 9.13 0.96 -2.66
C THR A 99 10.14 1.14 -3.79
N GLU A 100 10.98 2.15 -3.68
CA GLU A 100 12.05 2.43 -4.63
C GLU A 100 13.41 2.38 -3.95
N MET A 101 14.38 1.76 -4.60
CA MET A 101 15.74 1.70 -4.10
C MET A 101 16.76 1.64 -5.25
N THR A 102 17.96 2.17 -4.99
CA THR A 102 19.10 2.04 -5.91
C THR A 102 20.04 0.96 -5.40
N LEU A 103 20.46 0.08 -6.30
CA LEU A 103 21.41 -1.00 -6.02
C LEU A 103 22.69 -0.77 -6.79
N GLN A 104 23.83 -1.02 -6.12
CA GLN A 104 25.16 -0.95 -6.72
C GLN A 104 25.58 -2.33 -7.25
N PRO A 105 26.43 -2.39 -8.30
CA PRO A 105 27.03 -3.65 -8.72
C PRO A 105 27.76 -4.37 -7.57
N GLY A 106 27.48 -5.67 -7.40
CA GLY A 106 28.07 -6.50 -6.34
C GLY A 106 27.46 -6.30 -4.95
N GLU A 107 26.40 -5.50 -4.83
CA GLU A 107 25.74 -5.25 -3.53
C GLU A 107 24.90 -6.45 -3.09
N ILE A 108 25.01 -6.78 -1.78
CA ILE A 108 24.10 -7.69 -1.09
C ILE A 108 23.46 -6.90 0.04
N ARG A 109 22.12 -6.80 0.02
CA ARG A 109 21.34 -6.03 0.98
C ARG A 109 20.30 -6.91 1.68
N PRO A 110 20.60 -7.40 2.89
CA PRO A 110 19.57 -7.99 3.74
C PRO A 110 18.70 -6.90 4.35
N LEU A 111 17.39 -7.12 4.37
CA LEU A 111 16.43 -6.22 5.02
C LEU A 111 15.22 -7.00 5.56
N GLU A 112 14.52 -6.41 6.52
CA GLU A 112 13.16 -6.83 6.87
C GLU A 112 12.18 -5.92 6.14
N ALA A 113 11.48 -6.46 5.15
CA ALA A 113 10.39 -5.77 4.48
C ALA A 113 9.09 -5.99 5.24
N GLU A 114 8.24 -4.96 5.28
CA GLU A 114 6.90 -5.08 5.84
C GLU A 114 5.90 -5.23 4.68
N PHE A 115 5.22 -6.37 4.62
CA PHE A 115 4.22 -6.65 3.60
C PHE A 115 2.82 -6.56 4.17
N ASP A 116 1.93 -5.96 3.38
CA ASP A 116 0.51 -5.95 3.64
C ASP A 116 -0.03 -7.39 3.62
N GLU A 117 -0.88 -7.77 4.57
CA GLU A 117 -1.51 -9.10 4.57
C GLU A 117 -2.43 -9.34 3.37
N GLU A 118 -2.82 -8.28 2.67
CA GLU A 118 -3.61 -8.39 1.45
C GLU A 118 -2.77 -8.54 0.18
N ALA A 119 -1.43 -8.37 0.28
CA ALA A 119 -0.54 -8.61 -0.84
C ALA A 119 -0.58 -10.08 -1.27
N ARG A 120 -0.73 -10.29 -2.58
CA ARG A 120 -0.72 -11.60 -3.22
C ARG A 120 0.49 -11.79 -4.10
N TYR A 121 1.05 -10.70 -4.57
CA TYR A 121 2.21 -10.71 -5.46
C TYR A 121 3.19 -9.62 -5.08
N ILE A 122 4.46 -9.90 -5.30
CA ILE A 122 5.50 -8.87 -5.36
C ILE A 122 5.88 -8.71 -6.82
N GLY A 123 5.63 -7.52 -7.35
CA GLY A 123 6.09 -7.10 -8.66
C GLY A 123 7.41 -6.34 -8.54
N LEU A 124 8.36 -6.64 -9.43
CA LEU A 124 9.66 -5.99 -9.51
C LEU A 124 9.82 -5.33 -10.87
N VAL A 125 10.36 -4.11 -10.87
CA VAL A 125 10.76 -3.40 -12.09
C VAL A 125 12.17 -2.86 -11.88
N ALA A 126 13.11 -3.30 -12.70
CA ALA A 126 14.49 -2.85 -12.67
C ALA A 126 14.79 -1.96 -13.88
N ALA A 127 15.23 -0.73 -13.62
CA ALA A 127 15.49 0.27 -14.65
C ALA A 127 16.87 0.05 -15.31
N PHE A 128 16.98 -1.00 -16.09
CA PHE A 128 18.16 -1.28 -16.90
C PHE A 128 18.34 -0.24 -18.02
N ARG A 129 19.56 0.06 -18.39
CA ARG A 129 19.89 0.96 -19.50
C ARG A 129 19.38 0.44 -20.85
N ASP A 130 19.48 -0.86 -21.07
CA ASP A 130 19.03 -1.55 -22.26
C ASP A 130 17.71 -2.30 -21.94
N VAL A 131 16.65 -1.54 -21.73
CA VAL A 131 15.34 -2.07 -21.35
C VAL A 131 14.76 -3.02 -22.42
N GLU A 132 15.15 -2.83 -23.70
CA GLU A 132 14.66 -3.66 -24.78
C GLU A 132 15.21 -5.09 -24.76
N LYS A 133 16.46 -5.26 -24.22
CA LYS A 133 17.10 -6.56 -24.09
C LYS A 133 16.99 -7.15 -22.68
N ALA A 134 16.62 -6.33 -21.70
CA ALA A 134 16.58 -6.75 -20.32
C ALA A 134 15.30 -7.49 -19.99
N GLN A 135 15.42 -8.47 -19.10
CA GLN A 135 14.30 -9.01 -18.34
C GLN A 135 14.06 -8.08 -17.14
N TRP A 136 13.50 -6.91 -17.44
CA TRP A 136 13.36 -5.81 -16.48
C TRP A 136 12.24 -6.01 -15.46
N ARG A 137 11.35 -6.99 -15.66
CA ARG A 137 10.22 -7.31 -14.78
C ARG A 137 10.38 -8.68 -14.16
N GLY A 138 10.17 -8.73 -12.83
CA GLY A 138 10.05 -9.96 -12.06
C GLY A 138 8.72 -10.00 -11.31
N ILE A 139 8.19 -11.19 -11.08
CA ILE A 139 6.96 -11.40 -10.30
C ILE A 139 7.18 -12.62 -9.42
N VAL A 140 6.77 -12.53 -8.16
CA VAL A 140 6.67 -13.68 -7.27
C VAL A 140 5.31 -13.67 -6.59
N GLU A 141 4.66 -14.82 -6.57
CA GLU A 141 3.41 -15.02 -5.85
C GLU A 141 3.71 -15.26 -4.37
N LEU A 142 2.95 -14.58 -3.52
CA LEU A 142 3.04 -14.74 -2.07
C LEU A 142 2.08 -15.84 -1.59
N PRO A 143 2.40 -16.51 -0.48
CA PRO A 143 1.49 -17.45 0.15
C PRO A 143 0.16 -16.81 0.53
N ASP A 144 -0.89 -17.62 0.58
CA ASP A 144 -2.22 -17.18 0.96
C ASP A 144 -2.27 -16.43 2.30
N LYS A 145 -3.20 -15.48 2.41
CA LYS A 145 -3.54 -14.77 3.65
C LYS A 145 -3.71 -15.75 4.81
N GLY A 146 -2.99 -15.53 5.88
CA GLY A 146 -2.93 -16.44 7.03
C GLY A 146 -1.77 -17.43 7.02
N PHE A 147 -1.16 -17.72 5.87
CA PHE A 147 0.07 -18.52 5.78
C PHE A 147 1.33 -17.65 5.69
N LEU A 148 1.23 -16.37 5.31
CA LEU A 148 2.35 -15.44 5.21
C LEU A 148 3.26 -15.49 6.45
N LYS A 149 2.70 -15.30 7.64
CA LYS A 149 3.46 -15.35 8.91
C LYS A 149 4.15 -16.70 9.14
N LYS A 150 3.50 -17.80 8.74
CA LYS A 150 4.03 -19.16 8.92
C LYS A 150 5.15 -19.44 7.92
N VAL A 151 5.00 -19.08 6.66
CA VAL A 151 6.00 -19.28 5.62
C VAL A 151 7.23 -18.43 5.94
N PHE A 152 7.08 -17.11 6.09
CA PHE A 152 8.20 -16.23 6.36
C PHE A 152 8.78 -16.30 7.80
N SER A 153 8.28 -17.16 8.65
CA SER A 153 8.98 -17.51 9.90
C SER A 153 10.22 -18.39 9.65
N ARG A 154 10.29 -19.08 8.49
CA ARG A 154 11.37 -20.00 8.12
C ARG A 154 12.07 -19.58 6.84
N ASP A 155 11.29 -19.12 5.88
CA ASP A 155 11.71 -18.80 4.52
C ASP A 155 11.98 -17.31 4.38
N LYS A 156 12.72 -16.95 3.35
CA LYS A 156 13.04 -15.56 3.01
C LYS A 156 12.68 -15.27 1.54
N LEU A 157 12.40 -14.01 1.25
CA LEU A 157 12.28 -13.52 -0.12
C LEU A 157 13.68 -13.22 -0.65
N LEU A 158 14.06 -13.88 -1.74
CA LEU A 158 15.28 -13.60 -2.47
C LEU A 158 14.97 -12.80 -3.72
N ILE A 159 15.64 -11.67 -3.88
CA ILE A 159 15.56 -10.84 -5.09
C ILE A 159 16.96 -10.80 -5.69
N GLN A 160 17.08 -11.23 -6.93
CA GLN A 160 18.38 -11.30 -7.61
C GLN A 160 18.36 -10.43 -8.86
N LEU A 161 19.35 -9.54 -8.95
CA LEU A 161 19.60 -8.72 -10.14
C LEU A 161 20.90 -9.20 -10.80
N GLN A 162 20.78 -9.71 -11.99
CA GLN A 162 21.89 -10.10 -12.86
C GLN A 162 22.21 -8.96 -13.83
N ALA A 163 23.13 -9.17 -14.76
CA ALA A 163 23.56 -8.15 -15.72
C ALA A 163 22.38 -7.37 -16.34
N LEU A 164 21.38 -8.08 -16.88
CA LEU A 164 20.19 -7.53 -17.53
C LEU A 164 18.90 -8.29 -17.14
N ALA A 165 18.83 -8.82 -15.93
CA ALA A 165 17.64 -9.55 -15.50
C ALA A 165 17.36 -9.32 -14.01
N VAL A 166 16.07 -9.27 -13.64
CA VAL A 166 15.60 -9.29 -12.26
C VAL A 166 14.69 -10.50 -12.05
N THR A 167 14.92 -11.22 -10.95
CA THR A 167 14.14 -12.40 -10.55
C THR A 167 13.84 -12.35 -9.05
N ALA A 168 12.80 -13.06 -8.62
CA ALA A 168 12.49 -13.25 -7.21
C ALA A 168 12.03 -14.69 -6.96
N SER A 169 12.36 -15.20 -5.77
CA SER A 169 11.94 -16.51 -5.28
C SER A 169 11.75 -16.47 -3.76
N ILE A 170 11.02 -17.44 -3.24
CA ILE A 170 10.85 -17.68 -1.79
C ILE A 170 11.61 -18.96 -1.46
N GLU A 171 12.54 -18.89 -0.51
CA GLU A 171 13.41 -19.99 -0.04
C GLU A 171 13.46 -20.08 1.48
#